data_34d2891aa80fae5634603d8323762290
#
_entry.id   34d2891aa80fae5634603d8323762290
#
_cell.length_a   1.000
_cell.length_b   1.000
_cell.length_c   1.000
_cell.angle_alpha   90.00
_cell.angle_beta   90.00
_cell.angle_gamma   90.00
#
_symmetry.space_group_name_H-M   'P 1'
#
loop_
_entity.id
_entity.type
_entity.pdbx_description
1 polymer ?
#
loop_
_entity_poly.entity_id
_entity_poly.type
_entity_poly.pdbx_seq_one_letter_code
_entity_poly.pdbx_strand_id
1 'polypeptide(L)'
;MIPQAMLKITEKVKDEILEIIFSDKQLNTKSYSILCEKGNEIMKGKIAGFTQRTCLYIGELKKGKYQFQMDEQNVTTFEVL
;
A
#
# COMPACT_ATOMS: atom_id res chain seq x y z
N MET A 1 -0.78 16.17 19.00
CA MET A 1 -0.48 14.78 18.76
C MET A 1 -0.46 14.42 17.30
N ILE A 2 0.49 13.65 16.91
CA ILE A 2 0.63 13.27 15.52
C ILE A 2 -0.27 12.09 15.20
N PRO A 3 -1.06 12.18 14.14
CA PRO A 3 -1.90 11.06 13.78
C PRO A 3 -1.06 9.85 13.42
N GLN A 4 -1.56 8.70 13.78
CA GLN A 4 -0.93 7.46 13.44
C GLN A 4 -1.15 7.17 11.96
N ALA A 5 -0.46 6.18 11.47
CA ALA A 5 -0.71 5.68 10.14
C ALA A 5 -2.18 5.34 10.03
N MET A 6 -2.80 5.84 8.99
CA MET A 6 -4.23 5.68 8.78
C MET A 6 -4.58 4.40 8.08
N LEU A 7 -3.62 3.51 7.89
CA LEU A 7 -3.87 2.29 7.15
C LEU A 7 -3.02 1.14 7.69
N LYS A 8 -3.49 -0.05 7.41
CA LYS A 8 -2.77 -1.29 7.65
C LYS A 8 -2.70 -2.04 6.34
N ILE A 9 -1.58 -2.70 6.09
CA ILE A 9 -1.44 -3.53 4.91
C ILE A 9 -0.95 -4.92 5.29
N THR A 10 -1.12 -5.88 4.38
CA THR A 10 -0.56 -7.21 4.56
C THR A 10 0.95 -7.08 4.65
N GLU A 11 1.54 -7.58 5.73
CA GLU A 11 2.99 -7.46 5.92
C GLU A 11 3.77 -8.49 5.13
N LYS A 12 3.20 -9.69 4.99
CA LYS A 12 3.82 -10.77 4.24
C LYS A 12 2.81 -11.34 3.27
N VAL A 13 3.06 -11.15 1.99
CA VAL A 13 2.12 -11.51 0.95
C VAL A 13 2.46 -12.89 0.40
N LYS A 14 1.54 -13.82 0.51
CA LYS A 14 1.72 -15.19 0.05
C LYS A 14 0.84 -15.53 -1.13
N ASP A 15 -0.24 -14.79 -1.32
CA ASP A 15 -1.30 -15.14 -2.26
C ASP A 15 -1.50 -14.10 -3.35
N GLU A 16 -0.47 -13.31 -3.63
CA GLU A 16 -0.49 -12.31 -4.69
C GLU A 16 -1.44 -11.16 -4.45
N ILE A 17 -2.01 -11.06 -3.25
CA ILE A 17 -2.94 -10.00 -2.91
C ILE A 17 -2.40 -9.17 -1.76
N LEU A 18 -2.28 -7.88 -1.99
CA LEU A 18 -1.94 -6.94 -0.93
C LEU A 18 -3.23 -6.27 -0.47
N GLU A 19 -3.63 -6.56 0.75
CA GLU A 19 -4.83 -5.97 1.32
C GLU A 19 -4.48 -4.70 2.07
N ILE A 20 -5.28 -3.66 1.84
CA ILE A 20 -5.09 -2.37 2.48
C ILE A 20 -6.38 -2.02 3.21
N ILE A 21 -6.26 -1.76 4.51
CA ILE A 21 -7.39 -1.41 5.35
C ILE A 21 -7.14 -0.03 5.95
N PHE A 22 -8.09 0.85 5.78
CA PHE A 22 -7.99 2.20 6.33
C PHE A 22 -8.71 2.27 7.66
N SER A 23 -8.06 2.91 8.64
CA SER A 23 -8.69 3.09 9.96
C SER A 23 -9.81 4.12 9.88
N ASP A 24 -9.69 5.09 9.00
CA ASP A 24 -10.72 6.11 8.79
C ASP A 24 -11.04 6.21 7.32
N LYS A 25 -12.25 6.68 7.02
CA LYS A 25 -12.64 6.88 5.63
C LYS A 25 -11.80 7.97 5.00
N GLN A 26 -11.27 7.69 3.83
CA GLN A 26 -10.60 8.68 3.04
C GLN A 26 -11.63 9.48 2.27
N LEU A 27 -11.67 10.78 2.45
CA LEU A 27 -12.68 11.61 1.80
C LEU A 27 -12.39 11.80 0.32
N ASN A 28 -11.14 11.73 -0.08
CA ASN A 28 -10.73 11.98 -1.46
C ASN A 28 -10.01 10.79 -2.04
N THR A 29 -10.03 10.71 -3.37
CA THR A 29 -9.21 9.73 -4.07
C THR A 29 -7.75 10.00 -3.78
N LYS A 30 -7.00 8.97 -3.46
CA LYS A 30 -5.58 9.06 -3.13
C LYS A 30 -4.76 8.25 -4.11
N SER A 31 -3.60 8.78 -4.46
CA SER A 31 -2.65 8.07 -5.28
C SER A 31 -1.74 7.22 -4.41
N TYR A 32 -1.33 6.08 -4.93
CA TYR A 32 -0.37 5.23 -4.25
C TYR A 32 0.74 4.83 -5.21
N SER A 33 1.86 4.45 -4.63
CA SER A 33 3.00 3.90 -5.36
C SER A 33 3.54 2.72 -4.59
N ILE A 34 4.05 1.74 -5.32
CA ILE A 34 4.79 0.65 -4.71
C ILE A 34 6.22 0.78 -5.19
N LEU A 35 7.13 0.84 -4.25
CA LEU A 35 8.55 1.03 -4.50
C LEU A 35 9.30 -0.25 -4.18
N CYS A 36 10.31 -0.54 -4.97
CA CYS A 36 11.18 -1.67 -4.67
C CYS A 36 12.15 -1.29 -3.55
N GLU A 37 12.94 -2.26 -3.13
CA GLU A 37 13.88 -2.05 -2.03
C GLU A 37 14.86 -0.90 -2.30
N LYS A 38 15.14 -0.66 -3.58
CA LYS A 38 16.06 0.42 -3.96
C LYS A 38 15.37 1.77 -4.07
N GLY A 39 14.07 1.82 -3.84
CA GLY A 39 13.32 3.06 -3.91
C GLY A 39 12.75 3.41 -5.27
N ASN A 40 12.84 2.50 -6.24
CA ASN A 40 12.28 2.74 -7.57
C ASN A 40 10.79 2.42 -7.58
N GLU A 41 10.00 3.30 -8.19
CA GLU A 41 8.58 3.06 -8.33
C GLU A 41 8.34 1.98 -9.37
N ILE A 42 7.64 0.92 -8.98
CA ILE A 42 7.36 -0.21 -9.86
C ILE A 42 5.88 -0.38 -10.16
N MET A 43 5.02 0.19 -9.32
CA MET A 43 3.58 0.20 -9.54
C MET A 43 3.02 1.50 -9.01
N LYS A 44 1.93 1.95 -9.61
CA LYS A 44 1.21 3.10 -9.09
C LYS A 44 -0.26 3.00 -9.49
N GLY A 45 -1.09 3.72 -8.77
CA GLY A 45 -2.50 3.74 -9.05
C GLY A 45 -3.22 4.67 -8.11
N LYS A 46 -4.53 4.53 -8.06
CA LYS A 46 -5.37 5.37 -7.22
C LYS A 46 -6.35 4.53 -6.44
N ILE A 47 -6.69 5.00 -5.25
CA ILE A 47 -7.70 4.39 -4.41
C ILE A 47 -8.82 5.40 -4.26
N ALA A 48 -10.02 4.99 -4.60
CA ALA A 48 -11.18 5.87 -4.59
C ALA A 48 -11.47 6.41 -3.19
N GLY A 49 -12.03 7.60 -3.12
CA GLY A 49 -12.46 8.16 -1.85
C GLY A 49 -13.50 7.28 -1.20
N PHE A 50 -13.61 7.39 0.12
CA PHE A 50 -14.53 6.62 0.95
C PHE A 50 -14.25 5.11 0.97
N THR A 51 -13.11 4.69 0.45
CA THR A 51 -12.71 3.29 0.53
C THR A 51 -12.24 2.98 1.94
N GLN A 52 -12.75 1.89 2.52
CA GLN A 52 -12.30 1.43 3.82
C GLN A 52 -11.36 0.24 3.70
N ARG A 53 -11.49 -0.51 2.62
CA ARG A 53 -10.69 -1.69 2.38
C ARG A 53 -10.54 -1.91 0.89
N THR A 54 -9.34 -2.24 0.47
CA THR A 54 -9.10 -2.55 -0.93
C THR A 54 -8.03 -3.63 -1.04
N CYS A 55 -8.03 -4.34 -2.14
CA CYS A 55 -7.06 -5.37 -2.41
C CYS A 55 -6.38 -5.06 -3.73
N LEU A 56 -5.06 -5.14 -3.73
CA LEU A 56 -4.27 -4.92 -4.93
C LEU A 56 -3.65 -6.23 -5.38
N TYR A 57 -3.78 -6.53 -6.67
CA TYR A 57 -3.12 -7.68 -7.22
C TYR A 57 -1.65 -7.34 -7.46
N ILE A 58 -0.76 -8.08 -6.84
CA ILE A 58 0.67 -7.85 -6.97
C ILE A 58 1.42 -9.10 -7.43
N GLY A 59 0.74 -9.98 -8.16
CA GLY A 59 1.33 -11.23 -8.61
C GLY A 59 2.51 -11.07 -9.56
N GLU A 60 2.69 -9.88 -10.12
CA GLU A 60 3.83 -9.62 -10.99
C GLU A 60 5.10 -9.27 -10.21
N LEU A 61 5.00 -9.03 -8.91
CA LEU A 61 6.14 -8.68 -8.09
C LEU A 61 6.91 -9.93 -7.69
N LYS A 62 8.22 -9.86 -7.81
CA LYS A 62 9.09 -10.95 -7.40
C LYS A 62 9.22 -10.96 -5.88
N LYS A 63 9.70 -12.09 -5.35
CA LYS A 63 9.99 -12.18 -3.93
C LYS A 63 10.91 -11.05 -3.51
N GLY A 64 10.63 -10.47 -2.36
CA GLY A 64 11.46 -9.40 -1.84
C GLY A 64 10.69 -8.42 -1.01
N LYS A 65 11.38 -7.38 -0.59
CA LYS A 65 10.81 -6.33 0.24
C LYS A 65 10.44 -5.13 -0.59
N TYR A 66 9.30 -4.54 -0.26
CA TYR A 66 8.76 -3.42 -1.00
C TYR A 66 8.19 -2.40 -0.04
N GLN A 67 7.92 -1.22 -0.55
CA GLN A 67 7.28 -0.16 0.21
C GLN A 67 6.00 0.25 -0.49
N PHE A 68 4.94 0.37 0.29
CA PHE A 68 3.69 0.94 -0.18
C PHE A 68 3.64 2.38 0.31
N GLN A 69 3.56 3.31 -0.61
CA GLN A 69 3.53 4.74 -0.28
C GLN A 69 2.23 5.34 -0.76
N MET A 70 1.52 5.99 0.15
CA MET A 70 0.31 6.71 -0.18
C MET A 70 0.49 8.14 0.28
N ASP A 71 0.28 9.08 -0.65
CA ASP A 71 0.68 10.47 -0.46
C ASP A 71 2.17 10.49 -0.17
N GLU A 72 2.70 11.53 0.38
CA GLU A 72 4.13 11.61 0.68
C GLU A 72 4.45 11.22 2.11
N GLN A 73 3.43 10.93 2.90
CA GLN A 73 3.60 10.77 4.33
C GLN A 73 3.37 9.37 4.84
N ASN A 74 2.63 8.55 4.12
CA ASN A 74 2.28 7.21 4.60
C ASN A 74 3.08 6.17 3.84
N VAL A 75 4.16 5.71 4.46
CA VAL A 75 5.02 4.68 3.88
C VAL A 75 4.98 3.45 4.77
N THR A 76 4.66 2.32 4.20
CA THR A 76 4.58 1.06 4.92
C THR A 76 5.32 -0.01 4.14
N THR A 77 6.05 -0.86 4.84
CA THR A 77 6.83 -1.92 4.22
C THR A 77 6.06 -3.22 4.18
N PHE A 78 6.22 -3.98 3.11
CA PHE A 78 5.68 -5.33 3.04
C PHE A 78 6.66 -6.22 2.31
N GLU A 79 6.47 -7.53 2.46
CA GLU A 79 7.35 -8.51 1.84
C GLU A 79 6.53 -9.49 1.01
N VAL A 80 7.02 -9.79 -0.19
CA VAL A 80 6.43 -10.82 -1.05
C VAL A 80 7.23 -12.10 -0.84
N LEU A 81 6.55 -13.13 -0.40
CA LEU A 81 7.17 -14.40 -0.07
C LEU A 81 7.23 -15.36 -1.26
#